data_9852b333dd23b44eb526f31045d13424
#
_entry.id   9852b333dd23b44eb526f31045d13424
#
_cell.length_a   1.000
_cell.length_b   1.000
_cell.length_c   1.000
_cell.angle_alpha   90.00
_cell.angle_beta   90.00
_cell.angle_gamma   90.00
#
_symmetry.space_group_name_H-M   'P 1'
#
loop_
_entity.id
_entity.type
_entity.pdbx_description
1 polymer ?
#
loop_
_entity_poly.entity_id
_entity_poly.type
_entity_poly.pdbx_seq_one_letter_code
_entity_poly.pdbx_strand_id
1 'polypeptide(L)'
;MRLNIEHKTCYAYEQQVKLSTQYLRLTPQNSVHQHILSWDLDLPCEATRTLDAYGNVLHVMTLDTPHQQLEIAARGVVEILDEGEFSPDPESILSPLVFLRATPLTLPDAAIRDFALRYWHAEKPLSSLEKLMDELLLKMPYQPGSTQVSDTAAKVFAAGSGVCQDHSHVFLSCCRCLGIPARYVSGYLYTDNVEHVATHAWVEAWLDGSWHSFDITNNTRSTRQHLRLAVGVDYLDACPVRGMRLGGGGEDMLAVAAVQQVHAQQ
;
A
#
# COMPACT_ATOMS: atom_id res chain seq x y z
N MET A 1 -1.69 -9.25 18.54
CA MET A 1 -3.10 -9.35 18.10
C MET A 1 -3.20 -10.30 16.93
N ARG A 2 -4.15 -11.24 16.91
CA ARG A 2 -4.33 -12.14 15.76
C ARG A 2 -5.48 -11.65 14.88
N LEU A 3 -5.22 -11.63 13.56
CA LEU A 3 -6.14 -11.19 12.54
C LEU A 3 -6.41 -12.32 11.56
N ASN A 4 -7.68 -12.54 11.23
CA ASN A 4 -8.10 -13.34 10.09
C ASN A 4 -8.40 -12.41 8.93
N ILE A 5 -7.78 -12.68 7.78
CA ILE A 5 -7.90 -11.89 6.58
C ILE A 5 -8.58 -12.71 5.49
N GLU A 6 -9.53 -12.09 4.81
CA GLU A 6 -10.11 -12.58 3.57
C GLU A 6 -10.17 -11.43 2.57
N HIS A 7 -9.46 -11.58 1.44
CA HIS A 7 -9.45 -10.60 0.36
C HIS A 7 -9.84 -11.30 -0.93
N LYS A 8 -10.81 -10.72 -1.62
CA LYS A 8 -11.31 -11.22 -2.90
C LYS A 8 -11.32 -10.09 -3.92
N THR A 9 -10.73 -10.33 -5.09
CA THR A 9 -10.77 -9.44 -6.25
C THR A 9 -11.45 -10.17 -7.40
N CYS A 10 -12.51 -9.58 -7.91
CA CYS A 10 -13.29 -10.11 -9.04
C CYS A 10 -13.23 -9.12 -10.19
N TYR A 11 -12.91 -9.61 -11.37
CA TYR A 11 -13.01 -8.88 -12.63
C TYR A 11 -14.13 -9.46 -13.47
N ALA A 12 -14.92 -8.59 -14.09
CA ALA A 12 -15.89 -8.93 -15.12
C ALA A 12 -15.58 -8.11 -16.38
N TYR A 13 -15.61 -8.77 -17.54
CA TYR A 13 -15.27 -8.16 -18.82
C TYR A 13 -16.47 -8.18 -19.75
N GLU A 14 -16.69 -7.10 -20.49
CA GLU A 14 -17.80 -7.01 -21.47
C GLU A 14 -17.67 -8.05 -22.60
N GLN A 15 -16.44 -8.40 -22.96
CA GLN A 15 -16.12 -9.35 -24.02
C GLN A 15 -15.11 -10.38 -23.51
N GLN A 16 -14.86 -11.44 -24.30
CA GLN A 16 -13.85 -12.42 -23.95
C GLN A 16 -12.44 -11.80 -23.95
N VAL A 17 -11.75 -11.99 -22.87
CA VAL A 17 -10.28 -11.82 -22.75
C VAL A 17 -9.65 -13.07 -23.33
N LYS A 18 -8.68 -12.92 -24.23
CA LYS A 18 -7.97 -14.03 -24.87
C LYS A 18 -6.77 -14.50 -24.06
N LEU A 19 -6.15 -13.56 -23.38
CA LEU A 19 -4.96 -13.77 -22.54
C LEU A 19 -4.96 -12.73 -21.44
N SER A 20 -4.65 -13.10 -20.21
CA SER A 20 -4.33 -12.15 -19.14
C SER A 20 -3.15 -12.63 -18.33
N THR A 21 -2.26 -11.70 -17.96
CA THR A 21 -1.17 -11.94 -17.01
C THR A 21 -1.36 -11.05 -15.81
N GLN A 22 -1.33 -11.64 -14.61
CA GLN A 22 -1.52 -10.95 -13.34
C GLN A 22 -0.26 -11.04 -12.50
N TYR A 23 0.12 -9.92 -11.91
CA TYR A 23 1.22 -9.77 -10.94
C TYR A 23 0.59 -9.53 -9.57
N LEU A 24 0.70 -10.50 -8.68
CA LEU A 24 -0.02 -10.54 -7.41
C LEU A 24 0.96 -10.37 -6.26
N ARG A 25 0.81 -9.29 -5.49
CA ARG A 25 1.50 -9.02 -4.22
C ARG A 25 0.52 -9.17 -3.06
N LEU A 26 -0.06 -10.36 -2.97
CA LEU A 26 -1.12 -10.69 -2.01
C LEU A 26 -0.62 -11.60 -0.88
N THR A 27 0.67 -11.94 -0.86
CA THR A 27 1.25 -12.79 0.18
C THR A 27 2.16 -11.97 1.08
N PRO A 28 1.79 -11.73 2.35
CA PRO A 28 2.63 -11.03 3.31
C PRO A 28 3.84 -11.87 3.70
N GLN A 29 4.85 -11.22 4.26
CA GLN A 29 6.05 -11.85 4.78
C GLN A 29 6.14 -11.65 6.29
N ASN A 30 6.85 -12.57 6.96
CA ASN A 30 7.23 -12.38 8.36
C ASN A 30 8.13 -11.14 8.50
N SER A 31 7.98 -10.43 9.59
CA SER A 31 8.83 -9.31 9.97
C SER A 31 8.84 -9.15 11.48
N VAL A 32 9.56 -8.18 11.99
CA VAL A 32 9.52 -7.83 13.43
C VAL A 32 8.14 -7.37 13.91
N HIS A 33 7.25 -6.94 13.00
CA HIS A 33 5.92 -6.43 13.32
C HIS A 33 4.79 -7.42 13.05
N GLN A 34 5.03 -8.46 12.27
CA GLN A 34 4.00 -9.42 11.89
C GLN A 34 4.55 -10.83 11.71
N HIS A 35 3.78 -11.82 12.14
CA HIS A 35 4.07 -13.24 11.96
C HIS A 35 2.93 -13.94 11.25
N ILE A 36 3.22 -14.61 10.13
CA ILE A 36 2.22 -15.28 9.31
C ILE A 36 2.01 -16.69 9.84
N LEU A 37 0.83 -16.96 10.39
CA LEU A 37 0.46 -18.25 10.93
C LEU A 37 -0.04 -19.22 9.84
N SER A 38 -0.83 -18.69 8.90
CA SER A 38 -1.28 -19.41 7.71
C SER A 38 -1.58 -18.41 6.61
N TRP A 39 -1.34 -18.78 5.35
CA TRP A 39 -1.71 -17.96 4.20
C TRP A 39 -1.91 -18.82 2.96
N ASP A 40 -2.98 -18.57 2.24
CA ASP A 40 -3.34 -19.27 1.03
C ASP A 40 -3.83 -18.31 -0.04
N LEU A 41 -3.54 -18.63 -1.31
CA LEU A 41 -4.05 -17.94 -2.49
C LEU A 41 -4.93 -18.90 -3.29
N ASP A 42 -6.17 -18.52 -3.51
CA ASP A 42 -7.09 -19.21 -4.41
C ASP A 42 -7.06 -18.49 -5.77
N LEU A 43 -6.51 -19.18 -6.77
CA LEU A 43 -6.20 -18.65 -8.10
C LEU A 43 -6.82 -19.55 -9.17
N PRO A 44 -7.28 -18.99 -10.31
CA PRO A 44 -7.91 -19.78 -11.40
C PRO A 44 -6.93 -20.69 -12.16
N CYS A 45 -5.64 -20.49 -12.02
CA CYS A 45 -4.58 -21.34 -12.59
C CYS A 45 -3.29 -21.23 -11.75
N GLU A 46 -2.30 -22.08 -12.08
CA GLU A 46 -1.00 -22.05 -11.43
C GLU A 46 -0.30 -20.71 -11.59
N ALA A 47 0.38 -20.28 -10.54
CA ALA A 47 1.19 -19.06 -10.51
C ALA A 47 2.64 -19.37 -10.15
N THR A 48 3.56 -18.70 -10.82
CA THR A 48 4.98 -18.75 -10.46
C THR A 48 5.24 -17.80 -9.29
N ARG A 49 5.72 -18.35 -8.17
CA ARG A 49 6.13 -17.55 -7.00
C ARG A 49 7.59 -17.12 -7.13
N THR A 50 7.84 -15.82 -6.93
CA THR A 50 9.17 -15.20 -6.94
C THR A 50 9.22 -14.03 -5.96
N LEU A 51 10.33 -13.30 -5.93
CA LEU A 51 10.43 -12.00 -5.26
C LEU A 51 10.58 -10.91 -6.31
N ASP A 52 9.97 -9.77 -6.08
CA ASP A 52 10.22 -8.60 -6.91
C ASP A 52 11.49 -7.85 -6.49
N ALA A 53 11.78 -6.73 -7.17
CA ALA A 53 12.98 -5.92 -6.90
C ALA A 53 13.01 -5.30 -5.49
N TYR A 54 11.87 -5.20 -4.82
CA TYR A 54 11.74 -4.66 -3.47
C TYR A 54 11.73 -5.74 -2.38
N GLY A 55 11.84 -7.00 -2.79
CA GLY A 55 11.78 -8.15 -1.89
C GLY A 55 10.36 -8.63 -1.57
N ASN A 56 9.31 -8.03 -2.17
CA ASN A 56 7.94 -8.50 -1.96
C ASN A 56 7.73 -9.87 -2.60
N VAL A 57 6.92 -10.72 -1.97
CA VAL A 57 6.46 -11.96 -2.61
C VAL A 57 5.57 -11.60 -3.80
N LEU A 58 5.99 -12.06 -4.97
CA LEU A 58 5.30 -11.85 -6.23
C LEU A 58 4.85 -13.19 -6.81
N HIS A 59 3.55 -13.32 -7.09
CA HIS A 59 3.04 -14.41 -7.89
C HIS A 59 2.70 -13.90 -9.29
N VAL A 60 3.22 -14.57 -10.31
CA VAL A 60 2.92 -14.27 -11.71
C VAL A 60 2.04 -15.38 -12.25
N MET A 61 0.84 -15.03 -12.64
CA MET A 61 -0.18 -15.93 -13.18
C MET A 61 -0.53 -15.51 -14.59
N THR A 62 -0.58 -16.47 -15.51
CA THR A 62 -1.02 -16.24 -16.89
C THR A 62 -2.17 -17.17 -17.22
N LEU A 63 -3.34 -16.60 -17.55
CA LEU A 63 -4.51 -17.31 -18.00
C LEU A 63 -4.61 -17.13 -19.53
N ASP A 64 -4.35 -18.20 -20.26
CA ASP A 64 -4.29 -18.27 -21.73
C ASP A 64 -5.58 -18.86 -22.36
N THR A 65 -6.53 -19.24 -21.53
CA THR A 65 -7.85 -19.67 -21.95
C THR A 65 -8.82 -18.48 -22.03
N PRO A 66 -9.71 -18.42 -23.05
CA PRO A 66 -10.69 -17.35 -23.16
C PRO A 66 -11.63 -17.30 -21.95
N HIS A 67 -11.75 -16.11 -21.33
CA HIS A 67 -12.55 -15.90 -20.13
C HIS A 67 -13.23 -14.53 -20.14
N GLN A 68 -14.34 -14.40 -19.40
CA GLN A 68 -15.04 -13.13 -19.17
C GLN A 68 -15.06 -12.74 -17.69
N GLN A 69 -14.56 -13.61 -16.82
CA GLN A 69 -14.45 -13.35 -15.40
C GLN A 69 -13.10 -13.86 -14.89
N LEU A 70 -12.58 -13.19 -13.89
CA LEU A 70 -11.37 -13.58 -13.20
C LEU A 70 -11.56 -13.33 -11.71
N GLU A 71 -11.35 -14.35 -10.90
CA GLU A 71 -11.43 -14.26 -9.45
C GLU A 71 -10.09 -14.62 -8.84
N ILE A 72 -9.64 -13.80 -7.88
CA ILE A 72 -8.41 -13.97 -7.12
C ILE A 72 -8.77 -13.79 -5.66
N ALA A 73 -8.45 -14.76 -4.81
CA ALA A 73 -8.66 -14.63 -3.39
C ALA A 73 -7.38 -14.92 -2.59
N ALA A 74 -7.23 -14.21 -1.48
CA ALA A 74 -6.17 -14.43 -0.49
C ALA A 74 -6.83 -14.58 0.89
N ARG A 75 -6.41 -15.59 1.65
CA ARG A 75 -6.93 -15.87 2.99
C ARG A 75 -5.80 -16.25 3.92
N GLY A 76 -5.90 -15.84 5.18
CA GLY A 76 -4.89 -16.24 6.15
C GLY A 76 -5.09 -15.69 7.54
N VAL A 77 -4.27 -16.18 8.44
CA VAL A 77 -4.22 -15.74 9.84
C VAL A 77 -2.82 -15.17 10.10
N VAL A 78 -2.78 -13.97 10.63
CA VAL A 78 -1.56 -13.26 10.94
C VAL A 78 -1.60 -12.78 12.39
N GLU A 79 -0.47 -12.87 13.06
CA GLU A 79 -0.26 -12.26 14.37
C GLU A 79 0.51 -10.95 14.21
N ILE A 80 -0.12 -9.83 14.61
CA ILE A 80 0.54 -8.53 14.69
C ILE A 80 1.26 -8.47 16.03
N LEU A 81 2.57 -8.27 15.96
CA LEU A 81 3.46 -8.20 17.11
C LEU A 81 3.51 -6.76 17.62
N ASP A 82 3.54 -6.61 18.94
CA ASP A 82 3.57 -5.30 19.60
C ASP A 82 5.03 -4.88 19.92
N GLU A 83 5.97 -5.24 19.06
CA GLU A 83 7.39 -4.98 19.27
C GLU A 83 7.82 -3.70 18.54
N GLY A 84 7.77 -2.59 19.30
CA GLY A 84 8.50 -1.36 19.00
C GLY A 84 8.00 -0.55 17.79
N GLU A 85 8.11 0.74 17.91
CA GLU A 85 7.74 1.68 16.86
C GLU A 85 8.69 1.66 15.65
N PHE A 86 9.87 1.00 15.76
CA PHE A 86 10.94 1.11 14.77
C PHE A 86 11.75 -0.17 14.65
N SER A 87 11.99 -0.57 13.42
CA SER A 87 12.97 -1.60 13.11
C SER A 87 13.81 -1.21 11.91
N PRO A 88 15.14 -1.39 11.96
CA PRO A 88 15.87 -1.61 10.74
C PRO A 88 15.20 -2.82 10.09
N ASP A 89 14.91 -2.74 8.81
CA ASP A 89 14.43 -3.87 8.03
C ASP A 89 15.69 -4.66 7.61
N PRO A 90 16.19 -5.60 8.45
CA PRO A 90 17.46 -6.28 8.20
C PRO A 90 17.40 -7.18 6.95
N GLU A 91 16.18 -7.44 6.47
CA GLU A 91 15.94 -8.24 5.28
C GLU A 91 15.81 -7.39 4.02
N SER A 92 15.85 -6.06 4.13
CA SER A 92 15.83 -5.19 2.96
C SER A 92 17.09 -5.37 2.13
N ILE A 93 16.92 -5.89 0.92
CA ILE A 93 18.00 -6.06 -0.06
C ILE A 93 18.40 -4.73 -0.73
N LEU A 94 17.63 -3.67 -0.54
CA LEU A 94 17.82 -2.37 -1.17
C LEU A 94 18.28 -1.33 -0.16
N SER A 95 19.23 -0.48 -0.61
CA SER A 95 19.56 0.76 0.12
C SER A 95 18.32 1.66 0.22
N PRO A 96 18.06 2.28 1.39
CA PRO A 96 17.00 3.28 1.54
C PRO A 96 17.05 4.39 0.49
N LEU A 97 18.24 4.74 -0.01
CA LEU A 97 18.43 5.78 -1.03
C LEU A 97 17.68 5.51 -2.35
N VAL A 98 17.34 4.25 -2.65
CA VAL A 98 16.50 3.89 -3.82
C VAL A 98 15.14 4.59 -3.74
N PHE A 99 14.63 4.81 -2.54
CA PHE A 99 13.33 5.41 -2.27
C PHE A 99 13.32 6.95 -2.26
N LEU A 100 14.45 7.59 -2.62
CA LEU A 100 14.50 9.02 -2.96
C LEU A 100 13.96 9.30 -4.36
N ARG A 101 13.84 8.29 -5.21
CA ARG A 101 13.41 8.44 -6.59
C ARG A 101 11.95 8.88 -6.67
N ALA A 102 11.71 10.04 -7.28
CA ALA A 102 10.37 10.45 -7.69
C ALA A 102 9.90 9.63 -8.89
N THR A 103 8.59 9.39 -8.96
CA THR A 103 7.90 8.72 -10.08
C THR A 103 6.91 9.69 -10.72
N PRO A 104 6.34 9.40 -11.88
CA PRO A 104 5.27 10.22 -12.45
C PRO A 104 4.11 10.47 -11.49
N LEU A 105 3.75 9.49 -10.62
CA LEU A 105 2.68 9.64 -9.63
C LEU A 105 3.07 10.51 -8.43
N THR A 106 4.37 10.59 -8.11
CA THR A 106 4.88 11.27 -6.92
C THR A 106 5.81 12.43 -7.23
N LEU A 107 5.79 12.95 -8.47
CA LEU A 107 6.59 14.10 -8.85
C LEU A 107 6.02 15.38 -8.18
N PRO A 108 6.82 16.10 -7.37
CA PRO A 108 6.36 17.29 -6.69
C PRO A 108 6.27 18.48 -7.65
N ASP A 109 5.22 19.29 -7.53
CA ASP A 109 5.17 20.63 -8.07
C ASP A 109 5.69 21.68 -7.06
N ALA A 110 5.59 22.97 -7.40
CA ALA A 110 5.99 24.06 -6.52
C ALA A 110 5.16 24.09 -5.23
N ALA A 111 3.85 23.81 -5.31
CA ALA A 111 2.96 23.88 -4.17
C ALA A 111 3.28 22.78 -3.12
N ILE A 112 3.58 21.56 -3.56
CA ILE A 112 4.02 20.47 -2.68
C ILE A 112 5.38 20.80 -2.05
N ARG A 113 6.32 21.36 -2.82
CA ARG A 113 7.65 21.76 -2.30
C ARG A 113 7.52 22.82 -1.20
N ASP A 114 6.74 23.86 -1.47
CA ASP A 114 6.50 24.96 -0.51
C ASP A 114 5.80 24.44 0.75
N PHE A 115 4.85 23.53 0.59
CA PHE A 115 4.17 22.87 1.71
C PHE A 115 5.14 22.03 2.55
N ALA A 116 5.97 21.21 1.94
CA ALA A 116 6.95 20.39 2.64
C ALA A 116 7.96 21.26 3.42
N LEU A 117 8.53 22.29 2.77
CA LEU A 117 9.52 23.17 3.39
C LEU A 117 8.95 24.01 4.54
N ARG A 118 7.66 24.34 4.50
CA ARG A 118 6.99 25.13 5.57
C ARG A 118 7.04 24.45 6.92
N TYR A 119 6.96 23.12 6.97
CA TYR A 119 6.90 22.36 8.22
C TYR A 119 8.21 21.64 8.54
N TRP A 120 9.22 21.81 7.70
CA TRP A 120 10.50 21.11 7.85
C TRP A 120 11.47 21.84 8.78
N HIS A 121 11.99 21.11 9.78
CA HIS A 121 13.07 21.53 10.67
C HIS A 121 14.10 20.40 10.74
N ALA A 122 15.29 20.62 10.15
CA ALA A 122 16.31 19.59 10.04
C ALA A 122 16.82 19.02 11.38
N GLU A 123 16.74 19.81 12.45
CA GLU A 123 17.12 19.37 13.79
C GLU A 123 16.08 18.49 14.49
N LYS A 124 14.87 18.40 13.94
CA LYS A 124 13.74 17.63 14.49
C LYS A 124 12.99 16.91 13.36
N PRO A 125 13.66 16.00 12.63
CA PRO A 125 13.10 15.42 11.42
C PRO A 125 11.79 14.66 11.69
N LEU A 126 11.74 13.84 12.75
CA LEU A 126 10.56 13.07 13.09
C LEU A 126 9.36 13.96 13.42
N SER A 127 9.52 14.92 14.32
CA SER A 127 8.43 15.85 14.69
C SER A 127 7.99 16.72 13.51
N SER A 128 8.89 17.02 12.56
CA SER A 128 8.55 17.74 11.34
C SER A 128 7.66 16.90 10.43
N LEU A 129 7.95 15.61 10.27
CA LEU A 129 7.10 14.71 9.49
C LEU A 129 5.77 14.43 10.17
N GLU A 130 5.71 14.33 11.50
CA GLU A 130 4.46 14.25 12.25
C GLU A 130 3.60 15.50 12.00
N LYS A 131 4.20 16.68 12.11
CA LYS A 131 3.49 17.92 11.81
C LYS A 131 3.03 18.03 10.37
N LEU A 132 3.87 17.56 9.44
CA LEU A 132 3.53 17.51 8.01
C LEU A 132 2.34 16.58 7.75
N MET A 133 2.27 15.44 8.45
CA MET A 133 1.15 14.49 8.39
C MET A 133 -0.15 15.14 8.88
N ASP A 134 -0.13 15.78 10.05
CA ASP A 134 -1.29 16.52 10.62
C ASP A 134 -1.83 17.54 9.61
N GLU A 135 -0.93 18.38 9.09
CA GLU A 135 -1.31 19.49 8.21
C GLU A 135 -1.75 19.01 6.81
N LEU A 136 -1.20 17.87 6.36
CA LEU A 136 -1.62 17.26 5.11
C LEU A 136 -3.05 16.73 5.20
N LEU A 137 -3.40 16.05 6.28
CA LEU A 137 -4.76 15.55 6.50
C LEU A 137 -5.77 16.70 6.64
N LEU A 138 -5.39 17.79 7.31
CA LEU A 138 -6.23 19.00 7.38
C LEU A 138 -6.46 19.64 6.01
N LYS A 139 -5.42 19.67 5.16
CA LYS A 139 -5.50 20.23 3.81
C LYS A 139 -6.25 19.32 2.85
N MET A 140 -6.13 18.03 3.01
CA MET A 140 -6.70 16.99 2.14
C MET A 140 -7.53 16.01 2.98
N PRO A 141 -8.78 16.36 3.38
CA PRO A 141 -9.64 15.42 4.08
C PRO A 141 -9.94 14.18 3.23
N TYR A 142 -10.12 13.05 3.91
CA TYR A 142 -10.44 11.77 3.26
C TYR A 142 -11.80 11.83 2.56
N GLN A 143 -11.81 11.52 1.24
CA GLN A 143 -13.02 11.57 0.42
C GLN A 143 -13.01 10.43 -0.60
N PRO A 144 -13.73 9.33 -0.34
CA PRO A 144 -13.87 8.21 -1.29
C PRO A 144 -14.48 8.64 -2.62
N GLY A 145 -13.98 8.06 -3.72
CA GLY A 145 -14.53 8.31 -5.06
C GLY A 145 -14.17 9.66 -5.68
N SER A 146 -13.34 10.48 -5.02
CA SER A 146 -12.93 11.80 -5.53
C SER A 146 -11.79 11.74 -6.55
N THR A 147 -11.05 10.65 -6.58
CA THR A 147 -9.81 10.48 -7.36
C THR A 147 -9.77 9.16 -8.12
N GLN A 148 -8.84 9.07 -9.05
CA GLN A 148 -8.54 7.85 -9.81
C GLN A 148 -7.13 7.35 -9.46
N VAL A 149 -6.90 6.05 -9.62
CA VAL A 149 -5.60 5.39 -9.36
C VAL A 149 -4.44 6.02 -10.12
N SER A 150 -4.69 6.63 -11.27
CA SER A 150 -3.70 7.30 -12.12
C SER A 150 -3.46 8.76 -11.76
N ASP A 151 -4.16 9.31 -10.76
CA ASP A 151 -4.00 10.70 -10.38
C ASP A 151 -2.64 10.94 -9.69
N THR A 152 -1.99 12.02 -10.08
CA THR A 152 -0.66 12.37 -9.55
C THR A 152 -0.77 13.11 -8.22
N ALA A 153 0.28 13.06 -7.40
CA ALA A 153 0.36 13.79 -6.15
C ALA A 153 0.05 15.29 -6.32
N ALA A 154 0.58 15.92 -7.37
CA ALA A 154 0.33 17.33 -7.67
C ALA A 154 -1.16 17.61 -7.96
N LYS A 155 -1.81 16.72 -8.75
CA LYS A 155 -3.23 16.87 -9.09
C LYS A 155 -4.13 16.76 -7.85
N VAL A 156 -3.94 15.73 -7.03
CA VAL A 156 -4.76 15.51 -5.84
C VAL A 156 -4.49 16.54 -4.74
N PHE A 157 -3.23 16.98 -4.61
CA PHE A 157 -2.88 18.05 -3.68
C PHE A 157 -3.55 19.38 -4.04
N ALA A 158 -3.64 19.71 -5.33
CA ALA A 158 -4.36 20.87 -5.82
C ALA A 158 -5.87 20.74 -5.65
N ALA A 159 -6.44 19.53 -5.80
CA ALA A 159 -7.87 19.26 -5.57
C ALA A 159 -8.25 19.35 -4.09
N GLY A 160 -7.33 19.09 -3.15
CA GLY A 160 -7.54 19.26 -1.72
C GLY A 160 -8.37 18.17 -1.06
N SER A 161 -8.48 16.99 -1.65
CA SER A 161 -9.10 15.80 -1.06
C SER A 161 -8.58 14.54 -1.73
N GLY A 162 -8.72 13.39 -1.10
CA GLY A 162 -8.27 12.12 -1.65
C GLY A 162 -8.52 10.94 -0.72
N VAL A 163 -7.96 9.78 -1.12
CA VAL A 163 -8.00 8.54 -0.34
C VAL A 163 -6.60 8.18 0.18
N CYS A 164 -6.45 7.06 0.88
CA CYS A 164 -5.19 6.63 1.48
C CYS A 164 -4.02 6.55 0.47
N GLN A 165 -4.27 6.14 -0.78
CA GLN A 165 -3.28 6.17 -1.85
C GLN A 165 -2.79 7.59 -2.14
N ASP A 166 -3.71 8.56 -2.24
CA ASP A 166 -3.39 9.95 -2.56
C ASP A 166 -2.62 10.62 -1.43
N HIS A 167 -3.07 10.44 -0.19
CA HIS A 167 -2.36 10.89 1.00
C HIS A 167 -0.93 10.36 1.04
N SER A 168 -0.75 9.07 0.75
CA SER A 168 0.57 8.43 0.69
C SER A 168 1.43 9.02 -0.42
N HIS A 169 0.90 9.23 -1.63
CA HIS A 169 1.65 9.80 -2.75
C HIS A 169 2.11 11.23 -2.49
N VAL A 170 1.24 12.07 -1.90
CA VAL A 170 1.61 13.44 -1.55
C VAL A 170 2.65 13.46 -0.43
N PHE A 171 2.51 12.62 0.60
CA PHE A 171 3.49 12.55 1.69
C PHE A 171 4.85 12.03 1.21
N LEU A 172 4.89 11.00 0.34
CA LEU A 172 6.10 10.54 -0.35
C LEU A 172 6.78 11.67 -1.12
N SER A 173 5.98 12.45 -1.85
CA SER A 173 6.44 13.60 -2.61
C SER A 173 7.11 14.64 -1.70
N CYS A 174 6.49 14.95 -0.56
CA CYS A 174 7.05 15.83 0.45
C CYS A 174 8.37 15.30 1.03
N CYS A 175 8.41 14.04 1.48
CA CYS A 175 9.61 13.42 2.03
C CYS A 175 10.79 13.51 1.04
N ARG A 176 10.54 13.16 -0.23
CA ARG A 176 11.59 13.19 -1.27
C ARG A 176 12.08 14.59 -1.59
N CYS A 177 11.21 15.61 -1.55
CA CYS A 177 11.62 17.02 -1.63
C CYS A 177 12.59 17.43 -0.53
N LEU A 178 12.44 16.84 0.65
CA LEU A 178 13.26 17.09 1.84
C LEU A 178 14.53 16.21 1.88
N GLY A 179 14.76 15.37 0.86
CA GLY A 179 15.88 14.44 0.81
C GLY A 179 15.73 13.23 1.75
N ILE A 180 14.51 12.93 2.18
CA ILE A 180 14.21 11.81 3.07
C ILE A 180 13.76 10.61 2.22
N PRO A 181 14.46 9.46 2.27
CA PRO A 181 14.00 8.25 1.62
C PRO A 181 12.66 7.83 2.20
N ALA A 182 11.66 7.58 1.32
CA ALA A 182 10.34 7.17 1.76
C ALA A 182 9.71 6.18 0.77
N ARG A 183 9.11 5.11 1.31
CA ARG A 183 8.49 4.03 0.54
C ARG A 183 6.98 3.97 0.75
N TYR A 184 6.27 3.65 -0.31
CA TYR A 184 4.85 3.33 -0.29
C TYR A 184 4.67 1.94 0.30
N VAL A 185 3.67 1.78 1.14
CA VAL A 185 3.29 0.49 1.71
C VAL A 185 1.84 0.21 1.38
N SER A 186 1.57 -0.97 0.84
CA SER A 186 0.23 -1.51 0.70
C SER A 186 -0.02 -2.62 1.71
N GLY A 187 -1.24 -2.73 2.19
CA GLY A 187 -1.59 -3.76 3.14
C GLY A 187 -3.05 -3.75 3.55
N TYR A 188 -3.30 -4.21 4.75
CA TYR A 188 -4.63 -4.21 5.37
C TYR A 188 -4.59 -3.44 6.68
N LEU A 189 -5.72 -2.83 7.01
CA LEU A 189 -5.95 -2.18 8.28
C LEU A 189 -7.08 -2.89 9.01
N TYR A 190 -6.84 -3.29 10.26
CA TYR A 190 -7.92 -3.71 11.15
C TYR A 190 -8.61 -2.47 11.73
N THR A 191 -9.93 -2.46 11.65
CA THR A 191 -10.77 -1.44 12.29
C THR A 191 -12.05 -2.09 12.82
N ASP A 192 -12.54 -1.60 13.95
CA ASP A 192 -13.82 -2.03 14.49
C ASP A 192 -15.02 -1.51 13.67
N ASN A 193 -14.79 -0.59 12.75
CA ASN A 193 -15.81 -0.05 11.86
C ASN A 193 -15.90 -0.89 10.58
N VAL A 194 -16.93 -1.73 10.51
CA VAL A 194 -17.22 -2.65 9.37
C VAL A 194 -17.54 -1.95 8.04
N GLU A 195 -17.74 -0.63 8.02
CA GLU A 195 -18.01 0.12 6.79
C GLU A 195 -16.73 0.49 6.02
N HIS A 196 -15.54 0.29 6.61
CA HIS A 196 -14.29 0.59 5.95
C HIS A 196 -13.75 -0.60 5.16
N VAL A 197 -13.33 -0.33 3.93
CA VAL A 197 -12.56 -1.28 3.11
C VAL A 197 -11.25 -1.57 3.84
N ALA A 198 -10.99 -2.84 4.13
CA ALA A 198 -9.82 -3.25 4.89
C ALA A 198 -8.48 -3.09 4.13
N THR A 199 -8.50 -2.90 2.79
CA THR A 199 -7.28 -2.56 2.03
C THR A 199 -6.84 -1.14 2.36
N HIS A 200 -5.55 -0.96 2.62
CA HIS A 200 -5.03 0.31 3.08
C HIS A 200 -3.64 0.61 2.52
N ALA A 201 -3.26 1.88 2.56
CA ALA A 201 -1.97 2.35 2.16
C ALA A 201 -1.43 3.39 3.14
N TRP A 202 -0.13 3.34 3.39
CA TRP A 202 0.60 4.29 4.23
C TRP A 202 2.03 4.49 3.72
N VAL A 203 2.82 5.25 4.45
CA VAL A 203 4.21 5.57 4.09
C VAL A 203 5.15 5.13 5.21
N GLU A 204 6.32 4.63 4.84
CA GLU A 204 7.44 4.48 5.74
C GLU A 204 8.58 5.40 5.29
N ALA A 205 9.08 6.26 6.18
CA ALA A 205 10.18 7.18 5.94
C ALA A 205 11.43 6.74 6.71
N TRP A 206 12.60 6.84 6.07
CA TRP A 206 13.88 6.45 6.66
C TRP A 206 14.50 7.61 7.43
N LEU A 207 14.56 7.47 8.74
CA LEU A 207 15.16 8.44 9.66
C LEU A 207 16.05 7.70 10.68
N ASP A 208 17.18 8.25 10.99
CA ASP A 208 18.08 7.78 12.06
C ASP A 208 18.41 6.28 12.02
N GLY A 209 18.53 5.73 10.80
CA GLY A 209 18.90 4.33 10.61
C GLY A 209 17.73 3.33 10.68
N SER A 210 16.47 3.80 10.67
CA SER A 210 15.29 2.96 10.73
C SER A 210 14.11 3.48 9.90
N TRP A 211 13.17 2.58 9.55
CA TRP A 211 11.91 2.94 8.91
C TRP A 211 10.88 3.35 9.95
N HIS A 212 10.27 4.51 9.75
CA HIS A 212 9.23 5.09 10.59
C HIS A 212 7.91 5.13 9.84
N SER A 213 6.87 4.56 10.41
CA SER A 213 5.55 4.49 9.79
C SER A 213 4.77 5.80 9.96
N PHE A 214 4.04 6.20 8.89
CA PHE A 214 3.13 7.35 8.85
C PHE A 214 1.87 6.95 8.09
N ASP A 215 0.78 6.78 8.80
CA ASP A 215 -0.55 6.62 8.22
C ASP A 215 -1.28 7.96 8.25
N ILE A 216 -1.21 8.65 7.13
CA ILE A 216 -1.73 10.02 7.00
C ILE A 216 -3.26 10.03 7.12
N THR A 217 -3.92 9.02 6.54
CA THR A 217 -5.38 8.93 6.53
C THR A 217 -5.95 8.81 7.93
N ASN A 218 -5.30 8.05 8.81
CA ASN A 218 -5.73 7.84 10.19
C ASN A 218 -4.97 8.72 11.19
N ASN A 219 -4.08 9.57 10.70
CA ASN A 219 -3.22 10.45 11.50
C ASN A 219 -2.50 9.71 12.62
N THR A 220 -1.86 8.61 12.29
CA THR A 220 -1.18 7.76 13.27
C THR A 220 0.16 7.24 12.78
N ARG A 221 1.05 6.96 13.71
CA ARG A 221 2.31 6.24 13.46
C ARG A 221 2.26 4.80 13.99
N SER A 222 1.18 4.43 14.66
CA SER A 222 1.01 3.09 15.22
C SER A 222 0.77 2.07 14.11
N THR A 223 1.52 0.97 14.13
CA THR A 223 1.37 -0.16 13.20
C THR A 223 0.61 -1.33 13.83
N ARG A 224 0.06 -1.18 15.03
CA ARG A 224 -0.61 -2.26 15.79
C ARG A 224 -1.82 -2.87 15.11
N GLN A 225 -2.40 -2.17 14.14
CA GLN A 225 -3.58 -2.59 13.38
C GLN A 225 -3.27 -2.82 11.90
N HIS A 226 -1.99 -2.67 11.49
CA HIS A 226 -1.58 -2.72 10.10
C HIS A 226 -0.90 -4.05 9.79
N LEU A 227 -1.36 -4.69 8.71
CA LEU A 227 -0.69 -5.84 8.10
C LEU A 227 -0.05 -5.40 6.77
N ARG A 228 1.27 -5.43 6.68
CA ARG A 228 2.02 -5.08 5.48
C ARG A 228 2.00 -6.23 4.47
N LEU A 229 1.62 -5.94 3.23
CA LEU A 229 1.72 -6.85 2.09
C LEU A 229 2.96 -6.59 1.25
N ALA A 230 3.13 -5.35 0.78
CA ALA A 230 4.20 -5.00 -0.13
C ALA A 230 4.67 -3.55 0.06
N VAL A 231 5.91 -3.30 -0.34
CA VAL A 231 6.53 -1.96 -0.39
C VAL A 231 6.95 -1.62 -1.81
N GLY A 232 7.01 -0.33 -2.14
CA GLY A 232 7.45 0.15 -3.45
C GLY A 232 7.78 1.64 -3.44
N VAL A 233 8.21 2.19 -4.56
CA VAL A 233 8.42 3.63 -4.67
C VAL A 233 7.10 4.39 -4.80
N ASP A 234 6.06 3.74 -5.31
CA ASP A 234 4.68 4.25 -5.37
C ASP A 234 3.68 3.09 -5.42
N TYR A 235 2.41 3.42 -5.63
CA TYR A 235 1.33 2.44 -5.74
C TYR A 235 1.59 1.38 -6.82
N LEU A 236 2.12 1.74 -8.00
CA LEU A 236 2.28 0.80 -9.11
C LEU A 236 3.28 -0.34 -8.80
N ASP A 237 4.24 -0.08 -7.93
CA ASP A 237 5.21 -1.08 -7.49
C ASP A 237 4.72 -1.94 -6.32
N ALA A 238 3.77 -1.43 -5.53
CA ALA A 238 3.27 -2.09 -4.33
C ALA A 238 1.80 -2.54 -4.42
N CYS A 239 1.11 -2.28 -5.54
CA CYS A 239 -0.31 -2.64 -5.66
C CYS A 239 -0.51 -4.16 -5.54
N PRO A 240 -1.57 -4.60 -4.81
CA PRO A 240 -1.84 -6.01 -4.55
C PRO A 240 -2.08 -6.83 -5.82
N VAL A 241 -2.81 -6.28 -6.79
CA VAL A 241 -3.12 -6.91 -8.07
C VAL A 241 -2.85 -5.93 -9.19
N ARG A 242 -2.02 -6.33 -10.15
CA ARG A 242 -1.73 -5.57 -11.36
C ARG A 242 -1.66 -6.51 -12.54
N GLY A 243 -2.44 -6.24 -13.58
CA GLY A 243 -2.48 -7.11 -14.74
C GLY A 243 -2.36 -6.39 -16.06
N MET A 244 -2.16 -7.20 -17.09
CA MET A 244 -2.32 -6.85 -18.49
C MET A 244 -3.21 -7.90 -19.17
N ARG A 245 -3.98 -7.49 -20.16
CA ARG A 245 -4.86 -8.39 -20.88
C ARG A 245 -4.94 -8.07 -22.36
N LEU A 246 -5.28 -9.07 -23.14
CA LEU A 246 -5.55 -8.96 -24.56
C LEU A 246 -7.05 -9.22 -24.83
N GLY A 247 -7.78 -8.21 -25.28
CA GLY A 247 -9.23 -8.27 -25.46
C GLY A 247 -10.01 -7.88 -24.20
N GLY A 248 -11.27 -8.27 -24.12
CA GLY A 248 -12.16 -8.06 -22.96
C GLY A 248 -13.09 -6.85 -23.05
N GLY A 249 -12.82 -5.84 -23.89
CA GLY A 249 -13.64 -4.62 -23.90
C GLY A 249 -13.54 -3.82 -22.60
N GLY A 250 -14.66 -3.31 -22.10
CA GLY A 250 -14.75 -2.68 -20.76
C GLY A 250 -14.49 -3.69 -19.65
N GLU A 251 -14.10 -3.16 -18.47
CA GLU A 251 -13.75 -3.93 -17.28
C GLU A 251 -14.43 -3.34 -16.06
N ASP A 252 -15.14 -4.20 -15.34
CA ASP A 252 -15.61 -3.91 -13.98
C ASP A 252 -14.75 -4.70 -12.99
N MET A 253 -14.27 -4.02 -11.95
CA MET A 253 -13.48 -4.63 -10.88
C MET A 253 -14.16 -4.39 -9.53
N LEU A 254 -14.32 -5.45 -8.76
CA LEU A 254 -14.75 -5.41 -7.37
C LEU A 254 -13.67 -6.04 -6.49
N ALA A 255 -13.10 -5.25 -5.59
CA ALA A 255 -12.21 -5.74 -4.54
C ALA A 255 -12.88 -5.59 -3.18
N VAL A 256 -12.94 -6.68 -2.43
CA VAL A 256 -13.48 -6.70 -1.06
C VAL A 256 -12.44 -7.34 -0.16
N ALA A 257 -12.13 -6.68 0.95
CA ALA A 257 -11.29 -7.25 1.98
C ALA A 257 -11.99 -7.17 3.33
N ALA A 258 -11.93 -8.26 4.10
CA ALA A 258 -12.39 -8.34 5.47
C ALA A 258 -11.20 -8.67 6.36
N VAL A 259 -11.07 -7.94 7.46
CA VAL A 259 -10.08 -8.18 8.51
C VAL A 259 -10.80 -8.30 9.84
N GLN A 260 -10.66 -9.42 10.49
CA GLN A 260 -11.36 -9.72 11.73
C GLN A 260 -10.36 -10.15 12.81
N GLN A 261 -10.55 -9.64 14.03
CA GLN A 261 -9.76 -10.11 15.16
C GLN A 261 -10.21 -11.52 15.58
N VAL A 262 -9.23 -12.41 15.70
CA VAL A 262 -9.47 -13.76 16.21
C VAL A 262 -9.28 -13.74 17.74
N HIS A 263 -10.36 -13.94 18.48
CA HIS A 263 -10.28 -14.15 19.91
C HIS A 263 -9.86 -15.60 20.19
N ALA A 264 -8.83 -15.80 21.01
CA ALA A 264 -8.50 -17.14 21.48
C ALA A 264 -9.72 -17.69 22.25
N GLN A 265 -10.30 -18.79 21.79
CA GLN A 265 -11.22 -19.54 22.61
C GLN A 265 -10.44 -20.06 23.82
N GLN A 266 -10.86 -19.66 25.02
CA GLN A 266 -10.32 -20.17 26.28
C GLN A 266 -10.69 -21.64 26.46
#